data_4d821488337f22ce4c5c9e6123305cb0
#
_entry.id   4d821488337f22ce4c5c9e6123305cb0
#
_cell.length_a   1.000
_cell.length_b   1.000
_cell.length_c   1.000
_cell.angle_alpha   90.00
_cell.angle_beta   90.00
_cell.angle_gamma   90.00
#
_symmetry.space_group_name_H-M   'P 1'
#
loop_
_entity.id
_entity.type
_entity.pdbx_description
1 polymer ?
#
loop_
_entity_poly.entity_id
_entity_poly.type
_entity_poly.pdbx_seq_one_letter_code
_entity_poly.pdbx_strand_id
1 'polypeptide(L)'
;KQLCNQEPNPVKSSEEKGLVVGRQHFINSMNNWLATNGYASDYPVMSDPIEVCQANESLLDPVYDDALNSISQAMAENPLCDDYTPMDGDDEIMFAQAQTDYSNALKVGIEDEFALAAVKIFKVVPCNVSDPLIVDVNKNGKFDVTTIENGVNFSFTGTRSQATAWLNGDGFLFHDRNSNGVVDNGTELFGTDRSFDGGFAHLAMFDSDKSGVIDHKDDVYKSLFVWVDENMDGISTRNEVTTLLKVGIMNIDVVAQSYNKNVN
;
A
#
# COMPACT_ATOMS: atom_id res chain seq x y z
N LYS A 1 30.38 -13.16 27.87
CA LYS A 1 31.69 -13.10 28.51
C LYS A 1 32.88 -13.04 27.54
N GLN A 2 32.79 -13.67 26.37
CA GLN A 2 33.93 -13.72 25.44
C GLN A 2 34.12 -12.45 24.59
N LEU A 3 33.05 -11.77 24.19
CA LEU A 3 33.07 -10.58 23.31
C LEU A 3 33.67 -9.34 23.98
N CYS A 4 33.41 -9.13 25.26
CA CYS A 4 33.87 -7.93 25.97
C CYS A 4 35.29 -8.03 26.56
N ASN A 5 35.87 -9.24 26.66
CA ASN A 5 37.14 -9.48 27.31
C ASN A 5 38.26 -10.00 26.41
N GLN A 6 38.05 -10.25 25.10
CA GLN A 6 39.02 -10.95 24.25
C GLN A 6 39.24 -10.38 22.87
N GLU A 7 38.54 -9.35 22.43
CA GLU A 7 38.67 -8.80 21.08
C GLU A 7 39.45 -7.48 21.06
N PRO A 8 40.41 -7.31 20.16
CA PRO A 8 41.15 -6.07 20.01
C PRO A 8 40.34 -4.93 19.37
N ASN A 9 39.11 -5.17 18.98
CA ASN A 9 38.21 -4.13 18.44
C ASN A 9 36.76 -4.38 18.86
N PRO A 10 36.31 -3.83 20.01
CA PRO A 10 34.93 -4.01 20.48
C PRO A 10 33.86 -3.40 19.55
N VAL A 11 34.23 -2.41 18.74
CA VAL A 11 33.31 -1.75 17.81
C VAL A 11 32.84 -2.74 16.73
N LYS A 12 33.74 -3.47 16.11
CA LYS A 12 33.38 -4.42 15.04
C LYS A 12 32.50 -5.58 15.55
N SER A 13 32.75 -6.06 16.75
CA SER A 13 31.94 -7.11 17.35
C SER A 13 30.56 -6.64 17.81
N SER A 14 30.41 -5.34 18.18
CA SER A 14 29.11 -4.75 18.52
C SER A 14 28.22 -4.58 17.28
N GLU A 15 28.78 -4.14 16.17
CA GLU A 15 28.06 -4.02 14.89
C GLU A 15 27.58 -5.40 14.39
N GLU A 16 28.47 -6.41 14.36
CA GLU A 16 28.11 -7.75 13.92
C GLU A 16 27.00 -8.38 14.79
N LYS A 17 27.09 -8.21 16.11
CA LYS A 17 26.05 -8.66 17.04
C LYS A 17 24.74 -7.90 16.84
N GLY A 18 24.79 -6.59 16.66
CA GLY A 18 23.63 -5.76 16.40
C GLY A 18 22.84 -6.21 15.16
N LEU A 19 23.53 -6.46 14.05
CA LEU A 19 22.91 -6.96 12.81
C LEU A 19 22.19 -8.29 13.03
N VAL A 20 22.82 -9.24 13.72
CA VAL A 20 22.22 -10.56 13.99
C VAL A 20 21.00 -10.45 14.88
N VAL A 21 21.10 -9.68 15.98
CA VAL A 21 20.00 -9.48 16.93
C VAL A 21 18.85 -8.73 16.25
N GLY A 22 19.13 -7.71 15.44
CA GLY A 22 18.13 -6.95 14.71
C GLY A 22 17.33 -7.82 13.74
N ARG A 23 18.01 -8.63 12.95
CA ARG A 23 17.35 -9.59 12.05
C ARG A 23 16.47 -10.58 12.81
N GLN A 24 16.98 -11.17 13.88
CA GLN A 24 16.20 -12.12 14.69
C GLN A 24 15.00 -11.44 15.36
N HIS A 25 15.16 -10.21 15.82
CA HIS A 25 14.07 -9.44 16.41
C HIS A 25 12.95 -9.18 15.41
N PHE A 26 13.29 -8.75 14.19
CA PHE A 26 12.31 -8.60 13.12
C PHE A 26 11.62 -9.93 12.76
N ILE A 27 12.38 -11.04 12.68
CA ILE A 27 11.81 -12.37 12.41
C ILE A 27 10.78 -12.75 13.48
N ASN A 28 11.03 -12.44 14.75
CA ASN A 28 10.11 -12.72 15.85
C ASN A 28 8.83 -11.88 15.73
N SER A 29 8.96 -10.57 15.44
CA SER A 29 7.82 -9.67 15.20
C SER A 29 7.00 -10.14 14.00
N MET A 30 7.64 -10.59 12.92
CA MET A 30 6.99 -11.12 11.74
C MET A 30 6.20 -12.41 12.05
N ASN A 31 6.80 -13.35 12.77
CA ASN A 31 6.12 -14.59 13.13
C ASN A 31 4.92 -14.33 14.04
N ASN A 32 5.02 -13.38 14.94
CA ASN A 32 3.90 -12.95 15.77
C ASN A 32 2.76 -12.34 14.92
N TRP A 33 3.11 -11.50 13.95
CA TRP A 33 2.14 -10.93 13.02
C TRP A 33 1.46 -11.99 12.16
N LEU A 34 2.22 -12.95 11.60
CA LEU A 34 1.67 -14.07 10.82
C LEU A 34 0.66 -14.87 11.63
N ALA A 35 1.02 -15.24 12.86
CA ALA A 35 0.14 -15.98 13.76
C ALA A 35 -1.14 -15.22 14.09
N THR A 36 -1.03 -13.90 14.35
CA THR A 36 -2.16 -13.03 14.67
C THR A 36 -3.12 -12.86 13.49
N ASN A 37 -2.59 -12.89 12.26
CA ASN A 37 -3.39 -12.74 11.03
C ASN A 37 -3.81 -14.09 10.41
N GLY A 38 -3.62 -15.20 11.13
CA GLY A 38 -4.13 -16.53 10.74
C GLY A 38 -3.32 -17.25 9.68
N TYR A 39 -2.08 -16.83 9.42
CA TYR A 39 -1.17 -17.53 8.53
C TYR A 39 -0.47 -18.67 9.25
N ALA A 40 -0.50 -19.87 8.68
CA ALA A 40 0.07 -21.08 9.27
C ALA A 40 1.57 -21.30 8.94
N SER A 41 2.28 -20.24 8.57
CA SER A 41 3.65 -20.32 8.07
C SER A 41 4.60 -19.56 8.97
N ASP A 42 5.81 -20.10 9.14
CA ASP A 42 6.89 -19.46 9.90
C ASP A 42 7.88 -18.78 8.94
N TYR A 43 8.12 -17.50 9.13
CA TYR A 43 9.16 -16.77 8.43
C TYR A 43 10.56 -17.15 9.00
N PRO A 44 11.60 -17.33 8.18
CA PRO A 44 11.69 -17.15 6.74
C PRO A 44 11.34 -18.37 5.87
N VAL A 45 10.83 -19.45 6.44
CA VAL A 45 10.52 -20.70 5.74
C VAL A 45 9.02 -20.73 5.45
N MET A 46 8.61 -20.07 4.38
CA MET A 46 7.21 -20.13 3.92
C MET A 46 7.08 -21.08 2.73
N SER A 47 6.14 -22.02 2.83
CA SER A 47 5.83 -22.95 1.73
C SER A 47 5.11 -22.24 0.58
N ASP A 48 4.23 -21.30 0.93
CA ASP A 48 3.45 -20.53 -0.03
C ASP A 48 3.51 -19.03 0.30
N PRO A 49 3.94 -18.19 -0.65
CA PRO A 49 3.97 -16.75 -0.44
C PRO A 49 2.54 -16.20 -0.33
N ILE A 50 2.37 -15.21 0.53
CA ILE A 50 1.12 -14.46 0.67
C ILE A 50 0.92 -13.64 -0.60
N GLU A 51 -0.15 -13.88 -1.33
CA GLU A 51 -0.49 -13.05 -2.48
C GLU A 51 -0.95 -11.68 -2.01
N VAL A 52 -0.19 -10.67 -2.35
CA VAL A 52 -0.51 -9.26 -2.07
C VAL A 52 -0.58 -8.50 -3.36
N CYS A 53 -1.52 -7.62 -3.44
CA CYS A 53 -1.58 -6.71 -4.55
C CYS A 53 -0.64 -5.51 -4.32
N GLN A 54 -0.14 -4.89 -5.39
CA GLN A 54 0.77 -3.73 -5.35
C GLN A 54 0.30 -2.59 -4.45
N ALA A 55 -1.03 -2.45 -4.24
CA ALA A 55 -1.59 -1.44 -3.33
C ALA A 55 -1.40 -1.75 -1.83
N ASN A 56 -0.86 -2.91 -1.49
CA ASN A 56 -0.67 -3.38 -0.12
C ASN A 56 0.80 -3.50 0.29
N GLU A 57 1.71 -2.74 -0.34
CA GLU A 57 3.13 -2.70 0.02
C GLU A 57 3.35 -2.30 1.49
N SER A 58 2.39 -1.59 2.11
CA SER A 58 2.43 -1.18 3.51
C SER A 58 1.91 -2.23 4.51
N LEU A 59 1.61 -3.47 4.10
CA LEU A 59 1.15 -4.52 5.02
C LEU A 59 2.17 -4.86 6.11
N LEU A 60 3.44 -4.67 5.83
CA LEU A 60 4.53 -4.92 6.77
C LEU A 60 4.92 -3.68 7.60
N ASP A 61 4.44 -2.49 7.27
CA ASP A 61 4.76 -1.27 8.02
C ASP A 61 4.47 -1.42 9.53
N PRO A 62 3.32 -2.00 9.96
CA PRO A 62 3.06 -2.23 11.37
C PRO A 62 4.05 -3.19 12.04
N VAL A 63 4.57 -4.19 11.31
CA VAL A 63 5.57 -5.13 11.81
C VAL A 63 6.91 -4.45 11.96
N TYR A 64 7.26 -3.62 10.98
CA TYR A 64 8.49 -2.82 10.99
C TYR A 64 8.49 -1.81 12.13
N ASP A 65 7.38 -1.07 12.30
CA ASP A 65 7.22 -0.10 13.37
C ASP A 65 7.25 -0.76 14.76
N ASP A 66 6.61 -1.92 14.93
CA ASP A 66 6.66 -2.70 16.17
C ASP A 66 8.08 -3.15 16.50
N ALA A 67 8.81 -3.67 15.52
CA ALA A 67 10.21 -4.08 15.69
C ALA A 67 11.10 -2.89 16.04
N LEU A 68 10.92 -1.72 15.42
CA LEU A 68 11.68 -0.51 15.76
C LEU A 68 11.34 0.03 17.15
N ASN A 69 10.04 0.06 17.50
CA ASN A 69 9.59 0.58 18.79
C ASN A 69 10.02 -0.30 19.98
N SER A 70 10.26 -1.58 19.74
CA SER A 70 10.69 -2.55 20.76
C SER A 70 12.20 -2.83 20.79
N ILE A 71 13.02 -2.01 20.09
CA ILE A 71 14.50 -2.15 20.09
C ILE A 71 15.09 -2.18 21.50
N SER A 72 14.61 -1.33 22.40
CA SER A 72 15.10 -1.28 23.78
C SER A 72 14.88 -2.61 24.51
N GLN A 73 13.78 -3.30 24.22
CA GLN A 73 13.52 -4.64 24.75
C GLN A 73 14.49 -5.66 24.14
N ALA A 74 14.69 -5.65 22.81
CA ALA A 74 15.62 -6.53 22.14
C ALA A 74 17.06 -6.39 22.68
N MET A 75 17.49 -5.16 22.99
CA MET A 75 18.79 -4.87 23.62
C MET A 75 18.87 -5.39 25.06
N ALA A 76 17.78 -5.29 25.82
CA ALA A 76 17.73 -5.80 27.20
C ALA A 76 17.76 -7.34 27.25
N GLU A 77 17.09 -8.00 26.30
CA GLU A 77 17.09 -9.47 26.17
C GLU A 77 18.41 -10.01 25.61
N ASN A 78 19.14 -9.21 24.84
CA ASN A 78 20.41 -9.57 24.21
C ASN A 78 21.47 -8.50 24.50
N PRO A 79 21.89 -8.32 25.75
CA PRO A 79 22.82 -7.27 26.11
C PRO A 79 24.15 -7.45 25.38
N LEU A 80 24.80 -6.34 25.04
CA LEU A 80 26.11 -6.36 24.38
C LEU A 80 27.13 -7.15 25.23
N CYS A 81 27.10 -6.92 26.56
CA CYS A 81 27.92 -7.60 27.57
C CYS A 81 27.07 -7.89 28.80
N ASP A 82 27.11 -9.12 29.33
CA ASP A 82 26.30 -9.54 30.48
C ASP A 82 26.75 -8.92 31.80
N ASP A 83 28.08 -8.69 32.01
CA ASP A 83 28.66 -8.20 33.26
C ASP A 83 29.84 -7.25 32.96
N TYR A 84 29.58 -6.12 32.29
CA TYR A 84 30.62 -5.14 32.04
C TYR A 84 30.74 -4.18 33.22
N THR A 85 31.96 -4.07 33.77
CA THR A 85 32.31 -3.05 34.75
C THR A 85 33.50 -2.28 34.19
N PRO A 86 33.35 -0.98 33.88
CA PRO A 86 34.46 -0.17 33.38
C PRO A 86 35.58 -0.10 34.43
N MET A 87 36.81 -0.14 33.98
CA MET A 87 37.97 -0.01 34.83
C MET A 87 38.40 1.43 35.02
N ASP A 88 38.11 2.29 34.04
CA ASP A 88 38.39 3.74 34.06
C ASP A 88 37.42 4.52 33.14
N GLY A 89 37.61 5.84 33.06
CA GLY A 89 36.72 6.71 32.26
C GLY A 89 36.86 6.54 30.76
N ASP A 90 38.00 6.07 30.26
CA ASP A 90 38.18 5.79 28.82
C ASP A 90 37.43 4.52 28.45
N ASP A 91 37.38 3.53 29.31
CA ASP A 91 36.59 2.31 29.15
C ASP A 91 35.06 2.63 29.11
N GLU A 92 34.59 3.56 29.94
CA GLU A 92 33.20 4.01 29.93
C GLU A 92 32.82 4.64 28.58
N ILE A 93 33.70 5.50 28.04
CA ILE A 93 33.46 6.15 26.74
C ILE A 93 33.44 5.12 25.61
N MET A 94 34.37 4.19 25.61
CA MET A 94 34.42 3.11 24.60
C MET A 94 33.19 2.20 24.66
N PHE A 95 32.72 1.87 25.86
CA PHE A 95 31.54 1.04 26.03
C PHE A 95 30.26 1.77 25.62
N ALA A 96 30.12 3.07 25.92
CA ALA A 96 29.02 3.88 25.49
C ALA A 96 28.97 3.99 23.96
N GLN A 97 30.12 4.14 23.31
CA GLN A 97 30.19 4.11 21.82
C GLN A 97 29.79 2.74 21.26
N ALA A 98 30.33 1.66 21.84
CA ALA A 98 29.98 0.31 21.42
C ALA A 98 28.48 -0.01 21.58
N GLN A 99 27.83 0.51 22.61
CA GLN A 99 26.37 0.40 22.77
C GLN A 99 25.61 1.19 21.71
N THR A 100 26.11 2.37 21.35
CA THR A 100 25.52 3.19 20.28
C THR A 100 25.62 2.47 18.93
N ASP A 101 26.81 1.94 18.60
CA ASP A 101 27.05 1.20 17.37
C ASP A 101 26.22 -0.09 17.32
N TYR A 102 26.08 -0.78 18.46
CA TYR A 102 25.20 -1.93 18.60
C TYR A 102 23.73 -1.58 18.32
N SER A 103 23.23 -0.50 18.89
CA SER A 103 21.85 -0.03 18.66
C SER A 103 21.60 0.34 17.20
N ASN A 104 22.55 1.03 16.57
CA ASN A 104 22.46 1.40 15.16
C ASN A 104 22.51 0.19 14.26
N ALA A 105 23.41 -0.75 14.51
CA ALA A 105 23.50 -2.00 13.74
C ALA A 105 22.26 -2.88 13.90
N LEU A 106 21.60 -2.85 15.07
CA LEU A 106 20.34 -3.56 15.31
C LEU A 106 19.23 -2.99 14.42
N LYS A 107 19.14 -1.67 14.27
CA LYS A 107 18.20 -1.03 13.33
C LYS A 107 18.47 -1.45 11.91
N VAL A 108 19.74 -1.42 11.46
CA VAL A 108 20.12 -1.88 10.11
C VAL A 108 19.72 -3.34 9.90
N GLY A 109 19.91 -4.20 10.90
CA GLY A 109 19.50 -5.61 10.84
C GLY A 109 17.99 -5.79 10.69
N ILE A 110 17.18 -4.93 11.33
CA ILE A 110 15.73 -4.89 11.15
C ILE A 110 15.38 -4.44 9.72
N GLU A 111 16.01 -3.38 9.23
CA GLU A 111 15.77 -2.83 7.88
C GLU A 111 16.14 -3.82 6.79
N ASP A 112 17.28 -4.50 6.91
CA ASP A 112 17.74 -5.54 5.99
C ASP A 112 16.73 -6.71 5.92
N GLU A 113 16.27 -7.20 7.08
CA GLU A 113 15.35 -8.34 7.12
C GLU A 113 13.94 -7.94 6.67
N PHE A 114 13.52 -6.71 6.95
CA PHE A 114 12.27 -6.14 6.42
C PHE A 114 12.27 -6.12 4.87
N ALA A 115 13.35 -5.62 4.27
CA ALA A 115 13.49 -5.61 2.81
C ALA A 115 13.47 -7.03 2.21
N LEU A 116 14.12 -7.99 2.88
CA LEU A 116 14.09 -9.39 2.49
C LEU A 116 12.70 -10.02 2.65
N ALA A 117 11.98 -9.67 3.73
CA ALA A 117 10.64 -10.16 3.99
C ALA A 117 9.65 -9.71 2.90
N ALA A 118 9.72 -8.46 2.49
CA ALA A 118 8.88 -7.93 1.42
C ALA A 118 9.00 -8.75 0.12
N VAL A 119 10.19 -9.27 -0.19
CA VAL A 119 10.43 -10.08 -1.39
C VAL A 119 10.09 -11.56 -1.19
N LYS A 120 10.32 -12.10 0.02
CA LYS A 120 10.17 -13.55 0.28
C LYS A 120 8.76 -13.95 0.68
N ILE A 121 8.08 -13.10 1.44
CA ILE A 121 6.75 -13.42 1.99
C ILE A 121 5.67 -13.11 0.96
N PHE A 122 5.84 -12.02 0.21
CA PHE A 122 4.81 -11.55 -0.70
C PHE A 122 5.11 -11.94 -2.14
N LYS A 123 4.16 -12.61 -2.72
CA LYS A 123 4.04 -12.70 -4.17
C LYS A 123 3.16 -11.53 -4.61
N VAL A 124 3.79 -10.52 -5.21
CA VAL A 124 3.05 -9.43 -5.84
C VAL A 124 2.26 -10.02 -7.00
N VAL A 125 0.98 -10.14 -6.82
CA VAL A 125 0.04 -10.47 -7.90
C VAL A 125 -0.53 -9.17 -8.42
N PRO A 126 -0.89 -9.09 -9.72
CA PRO A 126 -1.73 -7.99 -10.17
C PRO A 126 -2.91 -7.96 -9.21
N CYS A 127 -3.08 -6.85 -8.50
CA CYS A 127 -4.32 -6.66 -7.79
C CYS A 127 -5.42 -6.96 -8.80
N ASN A 128 -6.53 -7.57 -8.39
CA ASN A 128 -7.78 -7.21 -9.04
C ASN A 128 -7.87 -5.70 -8.81
N VAL A 129 -7.28 -4.99 -9.73
CA VAL A 129 -7.05 -3.56 -9.68
C VAL A 129 -8.42 -2.96 -9.49
N SER A 130 -8.53 -1.99 -8.61
CA SER A 130 -9.60 -1.00 -8.75
C SER A 130 -9.81 -0.83 -10.24
N ASP A 131 -10.93 -1.34 -10.72
CA ASP A 131 -11.32 -1.22 -12.13
C ASP A 131 -12.33 -0.09 -12.20
N PRO A 132 -11.86 1.19 -12.09
CA PRO A 132 -12.75 2.31 -12.07
C PRO A 132 -13.50 2.36 -13.39
N LEU A 133 -14.81 2.63 -13.31
CA LEU A 133 -15.59 2.80 -14.51
C LEU A 133 -15.12 4.04 -15.28
N ILE A 134 -14.71 3.81 -16.51
CA ILE A 134 -14.17 4.82 -17.42
C ILE A 134 -15.21 5.17 -18.45
N VAL A 135 -15.30 6.43 -18.79
CA VAL A 135 -16.17 6.98 -19.82
C VAL A 135 -15.32 7.50 -20.97
N ASP A 136 -15.52 6.96 -22.17
CA ASP A 136 -14.95 7.49 -23.42
C ASP A 136 -15.64 8.83 -23.75
N VAL A 137 -15.10 9.92 -23.19
CA VAL A 137 -15.69 11.26 -23.31
C VAL A 137 -15.44 11.84 -24.69
N ASN A 138 -14.27 11.56 -25.27
CA ASN A 138 -13.88 12.05 -26.60
C ASN A 138 -14.47 11.21 -27.74
N LYS A 139 -15.10 10.05 -27.42
CA LYS A 139 -15.82 9.15 -28.35
C LYS A 139 -14.91 8.58 -29.46
N ASN A 140 -13.64 8.36 -29.15
CA ASN A 140 -12.68 7.80 -30.10
C ASN A 140 -12.70 6.26 -30.12
N GLY A 141 -13.44 5.61 -29.21
CA GLY A 141 -13.57 4.16 -29.08
C GLY A 141 -12.35 3.50 -28.45
N LYS A 142 -11.55 4.24 -27.69
CA LYS A 142 -10.36 3.79 -27.00
C LYS A 142 -10.30 4.47 -25.62
N PHE A 143 -9.57 3.86 -24.72
CA PHE A 143 -9.16 4.49 -23.47
C PHE A 143 -7.66 4.76 -23.55
N ASP A 144 -7.29 6.04 -23.63
CA ASP A 144 -5.90 6.45 -23.68
C ASP A 144 -5.37 6.57 -22.24
N VAL A 145 -4.38 5.73 -21.92
CA VAL A 145 -3.80 5.62 -20.57
C VAL A 145 -2.31 5.93 -20.64
N THR A 146 -1.81 6.75 -19.73
CA THR A 146 -0.39 7.05 -19.62
C THR A 146 0.40 5.85 -19.09
N THR A 147 1.74 5.93 -19.13
CA THR A 147 2.59 5.08 -18.29
C THR A 147 2.56 5.60 -16.84
N ILE A 148 3.05 4.80 -15.89
CA ILE A 148 3.15 5.22 -14.46
C ILE A 148 4.05 6.44 -14.34
N GLU A 149 5.14 6.49 -15.11
CA GLU A 149 6.12 7.60 -15.09
C GLU A 149 5.51 8.93 -15.57
N ASN A 150 4.49 8.88 -16.43
CA ASN A 150 3.77 10.03 -16.97
C ASN A 150 2.36 10.15 -16.38
N GLY A 151 2.07 9.40 -15.34
CA GLY A 151 0.80 9.42 -14.63
C GLY A 151 0.78 10.43 -13.49
N VAL A 152 -0.11 10.21 -12.53
CA VAL A 152 -0.34 11.11 -11.40
C VAL A 152 -0.18 10.41 -10.07
N ASN A 153 -0.10 11.17 -8.98
CA ASN A 153 -0.25 10.65 -7.63
C ASN A 153 -1.72 10.76 -7.21
N PHE A 154 -2.39 9.62 -7.01
CA PHE A 154 -3.79 9.59 -6.62
C PHE A 154 -4.04 8.57 -5.50
N SER A 155 -5.00 8.88 -4.61
CA SER A 155 -5.40 7.98 -3.52
C SER A 155 -6.67 7.21 -3.88
N PHE A 156 -6.54 5.95 -4.31
CA PHE A 156 -7.70 5.09 -4.58
C PHE A 156 -8.44 4.64 -3.32
N THR A 157 -7.76 4.59 -2.18
CA THR A 157 -8.32 4.10 -0.91
C THR A 157 -8.74 5.21 0.05
N GLY A 158 -8.43 6.46 -0.26
CA GLY A 158 -8.65 7.60 0.61
C GLY A 158 -7.60 7.78 1.71
N THR A 159 -6.62 6.90 1.82
CA THR A 159 -5.62 6.95 2.89
C THR A 159 -4.24 7.38 2.43
N ARG A 160 -3.79 6.91 1.27
CA ARG A 160 -2.45 7.20 0.75
C ARG A 160 -2.51 7.42 -0.76
N SER A 161 -1.85 8.48 -1.23
CA SER A 161 -1.62 8.70 -2.66
C SER A 161 -0.44 7.87 -3.14
N GLN A 162 -0.55 7.33 -4.34
CA GLN A 162 0.51 6.57 -5.00
C GLN A 162 0.60 6.95 -6.47
N ALA A 163 1.78 6.80 -7.06
CA ALA A 163 1.97 6.97 -8.49
C ALA A 163 1.16 5.93 -9.26
N THR A 164 0.41 6.36 -10.25
CA THR A 164 -0.45 5.49 -11.07
C THR A 164 -0.49 5.99 -12.51
N ALA A 165 -0.65 5.06 -13.46
CA ALA A 165 -1.02 5.40 -14.81
C ALA A 165 -2.38 6.11 -14.80
N TRP A 166 -2.59 7.04 -15.73
CA TRP A 166 -3.73 7.94 -15.69
C TRP A 166 -4.44 8.06 -17.03
N LEU A 167 -5.71 8.45 -17.00
CA LEU A 167 -6.48 8.70 -18.21
C LEU A 167 -6.03 10.00 -18.89
N ASN A 168 -6.02 10.01 -20.21
CA ASN A 168 -5.70 11.17 -21.03
C ASN A 168 -6.85 11.46 -22.00
N GLY A 169 -7.70 12.43 -21.66
CA GLY A 169 -8.83 12.84 -22.47
C GLY A 169 -10.13 12.06 -22.27
N ASP A 170 -10.14 11.05 -21.41
CA ASP A 170 -11.30 10.30 -20.93
C ASP A 170 -11.58 10.61 -19.48
N GLY A 171 -12.69 10.10 -18.92
CA GLY A 171 -13.12 10.44 -17.60
C GLY A 171 -13.48 9.25 -16.73
N PHE A 172 -13.45 9.46 -15.43
CA PHE A 172 -13.92 8.50 -14.42
C PHE A 172 -15.36 8.76 -14.06
N LEU A 173 -16.19 7.71 -14.07
CA LEU A 173 -17.51 7.77 -13.47
C LEU A 173 -17.37 7.77 -11.94
N PHE A 174 -17.99 8.74 -11.28
CA PHE A 174 -17.95 8.80 -9.81
C PHE A 174 -19.30 9.16 -9.19
N HIS A 175 -19.44 8.83 -7.92
CA HIS A 175 -20.56 9.17 -7.08
C HIS A 175 -20.14 10.25 -6.08
N ASP A 176 -20.60 11.47 -6.30
CA ASP A 176 -20.40 12.62 -5.40
C ASP A 176 -21.23 12.41 -4.11
N ARG A 177 -20.66 11.67 -3.15
CA ARG A 177 -21.37 11.23 -1.94
C ARG A 177 -21.58 12.35 -0.94
N ASN A 178 -20.71 13.33 -0.91
CA ASN A 178 -20.76 14.45 0.03
C ASN A 178 -21.30 15.74 -0.61
N SER A 179 -21.65 15.70 -1.90
CA SER A 179 -22.22 16.80 -2.67
C SER A 179 -21.31 18.03 -2.73
N ASN A 180 -19.98 17.83 -2.77
CA ASN A 180 -19.01 18.91 -2.89
C ASN A 180 -18.67 19.28 -4.35
N GLY A 181 -19.05 18.42 -5.30
CA GLY A 181 -18.89 18.62 -6.74
C GLY A 181 -17.49 18.33 -7.28
N VAL A 182 -16.69 17.54 -6.56
CA VAL A 182 -15.35 17.10 -6.95
C VAL A 182 -15.12 15.66 -6.47
N VAL A 183 -14.07 15.00 -6.96
CA VAL A 183 -13.60 13.72 -6.45
C VAL A 183 -12.56 13.97 -5.37
N ASP A 184 -12.85 13.60 -4.12
CA ASP A 184 -11.89 13.75 -3.02
C ASP A 184 -10.80 12.67 -3.07
N ASN A 185 -11.19 11.46 -3.43
CA ASN A 185 -10.32 10.30 -3.57
C ASN A 185 -11.07 9.14 -4.24
N GLY A 186 -10.38 8.02 -4.42
CA GLY A 186 -10.92 6.86 -5.11
C GLY A 186 -12.12 6.19 -4.45
N THR A 187 -12.46 6.51 -3.20
CA THR A 187 -13.66 5.92 -2.56
C THR A 187 -14.97 6.42 -3.18
N GLU A 188 -14.92 7.49 -3.96
CA GLU A 188 -16.05 7.98 -4.75
C GLU A 188 -16.09 7.41 -6.17
N LEU A 189 -15.03 6.69 -6.61
CA LEU A 189 -14.99 5.98 -7.89
C LEU A 189 -15.63 4.60 -7.74
N PHE A 190 -16.27 4.13 -8.80
CA PHE A 190 -16.78 2.76 -8.87
C PHE A 190 -15.64 1.79 -9.19
N GLY A 191 -15.62 0.61 -8.53
CA GLY A 191 -14.60 -0.41 -8.76
C GLY A 191 -13.36 -0.29 -7.88
N THR A 192 -13.34 0.66 -6.95
CA THR A 192 -12.29 0.79 -5.93
C THR A 192 -12.60 0.02 -4.65
N ASP A 193 -13.86 -0.32 -4.44
CA ASP A 193 -14.32 -1.11 -3.29
C ASP A 193 -14.18 -2.60 -3.60
N ARG A 194 -13.32 -3.27 -2.83
CA ARG A 194 -13.01 -4.71 -2.97
C ARG A 194 -14.18 -5.64 -2.59
N SER A 195 -15.24 -5.12 -2.02
CA SER A 195 -16.45 -5.88 -1.70
C SER A 195 -17.23 -6.28 -2.95
N PHE A 196 -16.85 -5.75 -4.12
CA PHE A 196 -17.53 -5.98 -5.39
C PHE A 196 -16.58 -6.52 -6.47
N ASP A 197 -17.12 -7.37 -7.34
CA ASP A 197 -16.42 -7.88 -8.52
C ASP A 197 -16.39 -6.82 -9.65
N GLY A 198 -15.73 -5.67 -9.39
CA GLY A 198 -15.55 -4.59 -10.34
C GLY A 198 -16.58 -3.46 -10.25
N GLY A 199 -16.37 -2.44 -11.07
CA GLY A 199 -17.12 -1.18 -11.01
C GLY A 199 -18.60 -1.33 -11.35
N PHE A 200 -18.97 -2.19 -12.32
CA PHE A 200 -20.37 -2.43 -12.66
C PHE A 200 -21.12 -3.16 -11.55
N ALA A 201 -20.49 -4.13 -10.87
CA ALA A 201 -21.12 -4.80 -9.72
C ALA A 201 -21.36 -3.82 -8.57
N HIS A 202 -20.42 -2.87 -8.34
CA HIS A 202 -20.62 -1.80 -7.38
C HIS A 202 -21.75 -0.84 -7.80
N LEU A 203 -21.78 -0.43 -9.06
CA LEU A 203 -22.82 0.45 -9.60
C LEU A 203 -24.21 -0.19 -9.50
N ALA A 204 -24.33 -1.51 -9.74
CA ALA A 204 -25.58 -2.27 -9.66
C ALA A 204 -26.27 -2.22 -8.30
N MET A 205 -25.53 -1.94 -7.22
CA MET A 205 -26.12 -1.77 -5.88
C MET A 205 -27.03 -0.55 -5.77
N PHE A 206 -26.91 0.38 -6.71
CA PHE A 206 -27.69 1.62 -6.75
C PHE A 206 -28.87 1.56 -7.75
N ASP A 207 -29.07 0.43 -8.41
CA ASP A 207 -30.25 0.15 -9.22
C ASP A 207 -31.46 -0.09 -8.31
N SER A 208 -32.16 0.98 -7.96
CA SER A 208 -33.19 0.98 -6.95
C SER A 208 -34.49 0.31 -7.39
N ASP A 209 -34.83 0.39 -8.68
CA ASP A 209 -36.00 -0.24 -9.28
C ASP A 209 -35.73 -1.63 -9.86
N LYS A 210 -34.45 -2.09 -9.80
CA LYS A 210 -33.97 -3.37 -10.34
C LYS A 210 -34.27 -3.58 -11.81
N SER A 211 -34.17 -2.51 -12.57
CA SER A 211 -34.39 -2.52 -14.00
C SER A 211 -33.20 -3.11 -14.78
N GLY A 212 -32.03 -3.24 -14.15
CA GLY A 212 -30.76 -3.60 -14.78
C GLY A 212 -30.03 -2.42 -15.42
N VAL A 213 -30.53 -1.21 -15.19
CA VAL A 213 -30.03 0.03 -15.79
C VAL A 213 -30.06 1.14 -14.76
N ILE A 214 -28.99 1.91 -14.61
CA ILE A 214 -29.01 3.15 -13.85
C ILE A 214 -29.52 4.28 -14.75
N ASP A 215 -30.65 4.86 -14.41
CA ASP A 215 -31.28 5.96 -15.14
C ASP A 215 -31.86 7.02 -14.15
N HIS A 216 -32.58 7.98 -14.69
CA HIS A 216 -33.17 9.09 -13.92
C HIS A 216 -34.21 8.67 -12.86
N LYS A 217 -34.61 7.40 -12.81
CA LYS A 217 -35.52 6.86 -11.79
C LYS A 217 -34.75 6.40 -10.55
N ASP A 218 -33.44 6.15 -10.69
CA ASP A 218 -32.60 5.78 -9.57
C ASP A 218 -32.15 7.01 -8.81
N ASP A 219 -32.21 6.94 -7.48
CA ASP A 219 -31.84 8.07 -6.61
C ASP A 219 -30.39 8.52 -6.83
N VAL A 220 -29.49 7.57 -7.12
CA VAL A 220 -28.07 7.83 -7.33
C VAL A 220 -27.78 8.65 -8.59
N TYR A 221 -28.65 8.59 -9.62
CA TYR A 221 -28.40 9.17 -10.92
C TYR A 221 -28.06 10.67 -10.88
N LYS A 222 -28.64 11.40 -9.93
CA LYS A 222 -28.44 12.83 -9.75
C LYS A 222 -27.09 13.20 -9.13
N SER A 223 -26.47 12.25 -8.46
CA SER A 223 -25.16 12.36 -7.81
C SER A 223 -24.04 11.66 -8.58
N LEU A 224 -24.35 11.15 -9.78
CA LEU A 224 -23.36 10.59 -10.70
C LEU A 224 -22.84 11.68 -11.64
N PHE A 225 -21.52 11.74 -11.72
CA PHE A 225 -20.80 12.68 -12.57
C PHE A 225 -19.63 11.98 -13.28
N VAL A 226 -19.02 12.68 -14.22
CA VAL A 226 -17.80 12.26 -14.90
C VAL A 226 -16.71 13.28 -14.59
N TRP A 227 -15.59 12.82 -14.09
CA TRP A 227 -14.39 13.63 -13.85
C TRP A 227 -13.40 13.40 -14.99
N VAL A 228 -13.07 14.46 -15.72
CA VAL A 228 -12.04 14.49 -16.77
C VAL A 228 -10.91 15.35 -16.24
N ASP A 229 -9.82 14.73 -15.82
CA ASP A 229 -8.62 15.43 -15.34
C ASP A 229 -7.83 15.96 -16.56
N GLU A 230 -8.21 17.16 -17.02
CA GLU A 230 -7.66 17.75 -18.25
C GLU A 230 -6.19 18.16 -18.10
N ASN A 231 -5.76 18.51 -16.90
CA ASN A 231 -4.39 18.96 -16.62
C ASN A 231 -3.47 17.83 -16.14
N MET A 232 -4.04 16.63 -15.92
CA MET A 232 -3.35 15.43 -15.44
C MET A 232 -2.54 15.67 -14.15
N ASP A 233 -3.14 16.35 -13.16
CA ASP A 233 -2.53 16.58 -11.85
C ASP A 233 -3.04 15.63 -10.75
N GLY A 234 -4.07 14.83 -11.04
CA GLY A 234 -4.70 13.92 -10.08
C GLY A 234 -5.54 14.60 -9.02
N ILE A 235 -5.88 15.89 -9.22
CA ILE A 235 -6.67 16.71 -8.30
C ILE A 235 -7.95 17.16 -9.01
N SER A 236 -9.09 16.67 -8.52
CA SER A 236 -10.38 17.04 -9.11
C SER A 236 -10.76 18.48 -8.78
N THR A 237 -11.11 19.22 -9.81
CA THR A 237 -11.69 20.56 -9.69
C THR A 237 -13.10 20.59 -10.29
N ARG A 238 -13.94 21.55 -9.87
CA ARG A 238 -15.31 21.65 -10.40
C ARG A 238 -15.38 21.91 -11.91
N ASN A 239 -14.33 22.47 -12.50
CA ASN A 239 -14.28 22.73 -13.93
C ASN A 239 -14.04 21.44 -14.74
N GLU A 240 -13.48 20.43 -14.11
CA GLU A 240 -13.18 19.11 -14.69
C GLU A 240 -14.32 18.10 -14.47
N VAL A 241 -15.35 18.50 -13.72
CA VAL A 241 -16.53 17.66 -13.44
C VAL A 241 -17.68 18.01 -14.36
N THR A 242 -18.27 17.01 -14.96
CA THR A 242 -19.39 17.17 -15.88
C THR A 242 -20.50 16.16 -15.58
N THR A 243 -21.74 16.48 -15.99
CA THR A 243 -22.88 15.58 -15.81
C THR A 243 -22.90 14.49 -16.89
N LEU A 244 -23.51 13.33 -16.59
CA LEU A 244 -23.72 12.25 -17.54
C LEU A 244 -24.41 12.75 -18.83
N LEU A 245 -25.41 13.61 -18.68
CA LEU A 245 -26.15 14.15 -19.84
C LEU A 245 -25.27 14.99 -20.79
N LYS A 246 -24.31 15.75 -20.24
CA LYS A 246 -23.42 16.57 -21.07
C LYS A 246 -22.46 15.71 -21.90
N VAL A 247 -22.04 14.55 -21.41
CA VAL A 247 -21.22 13.58 -22.17
C VAL A 247 -22.08 12.64 -23.02
N GLY A 248 -23.42 12.79 -22.97
CA GLY A 248 -24.38 12.04 -23.81
C GLY A 248 -24.81 10.70 -23.22
N ILE A 249 -24.61 10.49 -21.92
CA ILE A 249 -25.06 9.28 -21.21
C ILE A 249 -26.41 9.55 -20.56
N MET A 250 -27.44 8.84 -21.00
CA MET A 250 -28.79 8.92 -20.43
C MET A 250 -29.08 7.77 -19.48
N ASN A 251 -28.41 6.64 -19.66
CA ASN A 251 -28.52 5.45 -18.85
C ASN A 251 -27.21 4.64 -18.90
N ILE A 252 -27.00 3.77 -17.92
CA ILE A 252 -25.84 2.89 -17.82
C ILE A 252 -26.34 1.49 -17.50
N ASP A 253 -26.11 0.53 -18.40
CA ASP A 253 -26.38 -0.88 -18.13
C ASP A 253 -25.47 -1.37 -17.01
N VAL A 254 -26.02 -2.01 -15.97
CA VAL A 254 -25.23 -2.53 -14.85
C VAL A 254 -24.72 -3.95 -15.09
N VAL A 255 -25.13 -4.58 -16.19
CA VAL A 255 -24.61 -5.89 -16.61
C VAL A 255 -23.41 -5.67 -17.51
N ALA A 256 -22.21 -5.93 -16.98
CA ALA A 256 -20.99 -5.84 -17.78
C ALA A 256 -21.03 -6.84 -18.95
N GLN A 257 -20.97 -6.32 -20.17
CA GLN A 257 -20.72 -7.16 -21.35
C GLN A 257 -19.20 -7.19 -21.59
N SER A 258 -18.59 -8.38 -21.55
CA SER A 258 -17.19 -8.53 -21.91
C SER A 258 -17.00 -8.24 -23.41
N TYR A 259 -16.35 -7.13 -23.73
CA TYR A 259 -15.98 -6.79 -25.08
C TYR A 259 -14.49 -7.08 -25.30
N ASN A 260 -14.18 -8.30 -25.77
CA ASN A 260 -12.83 -8.66 -26.17
C ASN A 260 -12.52 -8.08 -27.56
N LYS A 261 -12.01 -6.86 -27.63
CA LYS A 261 -11.36 -6.35 -28.80
C LYS A 261 -9.89 -6.84 -28.75
N ASN A 262 -9.55 -7.85 -29.56
CA ASN A 262 -8.15 -8.18 -29.81
C ASN A 262 -7.47 -6.92 -30.35
N VAL A 263 -6.66 -6.29 -29.52
CA VAL A 263 -5.78 -5.21 -29.95
C VAL A 263 -4.57 -5.91 -30.58
N ASN A 264 -4.53 -5.91 -31.92
CA ASN A 264 -3.34 -6.32 -32.68
C ASN A 264 -2.27 -5.24 -32.60
#